data_167894296a21662566174b231018b694
#
_entry.id   167894296a21662566174b231018b694
#
_cell.length_a   1.000
_cell.length_b   1.000
_cell.length_c   1.000
_cell.angle_alpha   90.00
_cell.angle_beta   90.00
_cell.angle_gamma   90.00
#
_symmetry.space_group_name_H-M   'P 1'
#
loop_
_entity.id
_entity.type
_entity.pdbx_description
1 polymer ?
#
loop_
_entity_poly.entity_id
_entity_poly.type
_entity_poly.pdbx_seq_one_letter_code
_entity_poly.pdbx_strand_id
1 'polypeptide(L)'
;AEAAEAERLEHERVEAERVWKILKERKRTKARVGIAWSRQFRELQDKLKVGTIFETAEVLRDLLRLQHTKELSFGERKLLENARSLLVQELAAAEATGIEEIEASIRAAVK
;
A
#
# COMPACT_ATOMS: atom_id res chain seq x y z
N ALA A 1 -32.32 2.79 -0.90
CA ALA A 1 -31.23 3.63 -1.38
C ALA A 1 -30.31 4.11 -0.26
N GLU A 2 -30.84 4.67 0.81
CA GLU A 2 -30.05 5.17 1.94
C GLU A 2 -29.33 4.06 2.71
N ALA A 3 -29.99 2.91 2.91
CA ALA A 3 -29.40 1.78 3.61
C ALA A 3 -28.23 1.17 2.84
N ALA A 4 -28.34 1.04 1.53
CA ALA A 4 -27.28 0.50 0.70
C ALA A 4 -26.05 1.43 0.66
N GLU A 5 -26.29 2.74 0.64
CA GLU A 5 -25.24 3.74 0.65
C GLU A 5 -24.52 3.78 2.01
N ALA A 6 -25.26 3.70 3.10
CA ALA A 6 -24.70 3.63 4.45
C ALA A 6 -23.86 2.37 4.65
N GLU A 7 -24.33 1.22 4.16
CA GLU A 7 -23.58 -0.04 4.22
C GLU A 7 -22.30 0.02 3.42
N ARG A 8 -22.34 0.66 2.24
CA ARG A 8 -21.15 0.82 1.40
C ARG A 8 -20.12 1.72 2.09
N LEU A 9 -20.52 2.82 2.67
CA LEU A 9 -19.64 3.73 3.40
C LEU A 9 -19.01 3.06 4.61
N GLU A 10 -19.78 2.27 5.33
CA GLU A 10 -19.28 1.50 6.48
C GLU A 10 -18.27 0.45 6.02
N HIS A 11 -18.54 -0.24 4.93
CA HIS A 11 -17.63 -1.23 4.34
C HIS A 11 -16.31 -0.58 3.92
N GLU A 12 -16.35 0.56 3.25
CA GLU A 12 -15.16 1.31 2.85
C GLU A 12 -14.34 1.77 4.07
N ARG A 13 -15.01 2.16 5.14
CA ARG A 13 -14.36 2.55 6.39
C ARG A 13 -13.61 1.38 7.04
N VAL A 14 -14.24 0.21 7.09
CA VAL A 14 -13.63 -1.02 7.63
C VAL A 14 -12.42 -1.42 6.80
N GLU A 15 -12.51 -1.33 5.48
CA GLU A 15 -11.38 -1.61 4.59
C GLU A 15 -10.24 -0.62 4.83
N ALA A 16 -10.55 0.66 4.98
CA ALA A 16 -9.54 1.69 5.26
C ALA A 16 -8.81 1.43 6.58
N GLU A 17 -9.53 1.08 7.63
CA GLU A 17 -8.93 0.72 8.92
C GLU A 17 -7.97 -0.46 8.79
N ARG A 18 -8.36 -1.48 8.04
CA ARG A 18 -7.53 -2.64 7.79
C ARG A 18 -6.26 -2.28 7.00
N VAL A 19 -6.38 -1.39 6.02
CA VAL A 19 -5.24 -0.88 5.25
C VAL A 19 -4.23 -0.20 6.17
N TRP A 20 -4.69 0.68 7.05
CA TRP A 20 -3.81 1.35 8.02
C TRP A 20 -3.10 0.35 8.93
N LYS A 21 -3.82 -0.69 9.34
CA LYS A 21 -3.25 -1.75 10.17
C LYS A 21 -2.14 -2.50 9.42
N ILE A 22 -2.36 -2.81 8.16
CA ILE A 22 -1.35 -3.45 7.29
C ILE A 22 -0.11 -2.56 7.17
N LEU A 23 -0.29 -1.27 6.93
CA LEU A 23 0.82 -0.32 6.79
C LEU A 23 1.66 -0.23 8.07
N LYS A 24 1.04 -0.38 9.22
CA LYS A 24 1.73 -0.35 10.52
C LYS A 24 2.39 -1.66 10.89
N GLU A 25 2.05 -2.75 10.24
CA GLU A 25 2.62 -4.06 10.55
C GLU A 25 4.13 -4.06 10.37
N ARG A 26 4.84 -4.50 11.40
CA ARG A 26 6.30 -4.63 11.39
C ARG A 26 6.76 -6.05 11.12
N LYS A 27 5.93 -6.85 10.46
CA LYS A 27 6.37 -8.16 10.03
C LYS A 27 7.59 -7.98 9.13
N ARG A 28 8.69 -8.64 9.51
CA ARG A 28 9.85 -8.73 8.63
C ARG A 28 9.38 -9.30 7.32
N THR A 29 9.31 -8.45 6.31
CA THR A 29 9.40 -8.94 4.95
C THR A 29 10.65 -9.78 4.95
N LYS A 30 10.51 -11.06 4.66
CA LYS A 30 11.67 -11.91 4.50
C LYS A 30 12.54 -11.28 3.42
N ALA A 31 13.54 -10.50 3.85
CA ALA A 31 14.48 -9.89 2.94
C ALA A 31 15.26 -11.03 2.28
N ARG A 32 14.79 -11.45 1.14
CA ARG A 32 15.45 -12.46 0.35
C ARG A 32 16.48 -11.75 -0.51
N VAL A 33 17.72 -12.06 -0.23
CA VAL A 33 18.86 -11.51 -0.94
C VAL A 33 19.14 -12.38 -2.17
N GLY A 34 19.50 -11.75 -3.30
CA GLY A 34 19.96 -12.45 -4.50
C GLY A 34 18.85 -12.85 -5.48
N ILE A 35 18.91 -14.05 -6.03
CA ILE A 35 17.98 -14.57 -7.04
C ILE A 35 16.51 -14.46 -6.60
N ALA A 36 16.29 -14.56 -5.32
CA ALA A 36 14.97 -14.43 -4.72
C ALA A 36 14.37 -13.03 -4.90
N TRP A 37 15.20 -11.98 -5.07
CA TRP A 37 14.72 -10.61 -5.25
C TRP A 37 13.96 -10.42 -6.57
N SER A 38 14.49 -10.95 -7.69
CA SER A 38 13.79 -10.87 -8.98
C SER A 38 12.44 -11.53 -8.94
N ARG A 39 12.35 -12.67 -8.24
CA ARG A 39 11.08 -13.38 -8.03
C ARG A 39 10.13 -12.57 -7.16
N GLN A 40 10.64 -11.98 -6.09
CA GLN A 40 9.85 -11.14 -5.18
C GLN A 40 9.31 -9.91 -5.91
N PHE A 41 10.12 -9.29 -6.76
CA PHE A 41 9.71 -8.14 -7.58
C PHE A 41 8.55 -8.51 -8.51
N ARG A 42 8.61 -9.67 -9.16
CA ARG A 42 7.50 -10.17 -9.99
C ARG A 42 6.23 -10.42 -9.18
N GLU A 43 6.38 -11.00 -8.01
CA GLU A 43 5.25 -11.22 -7.10
C GLU A 43 4.58 -9.91 -6.71
N LEU A 44 5.38 -8.88 -6.41
CA LEU A 44 4.86 -7.55 -6.09
C LEU A 44 4.13 -6.92 -7.28
N GLN A 45 4.69 -7.04 -8.49
CA GLN A 45 4.03 -6.56 -9.69
C GLN A 45 2.70 -7.28 -9.95
N ASP A 46 2.68 -8.59 -9.78
CA ASP A 46 1.47 -9.39 -9.96
C ASP A 46 0.40 -9.03 -8.94
N LYS A 47 0.79 -8.80 -7.69
CA LYS A 47 -0.12 -8.32 -6.64
C LYS A 47 -0.77 -7.00 -7.01
N LEU A 48 -0.01 -6.08 -7.62
CA LEU A 48 -0.55 -4.80 -8.08
C LEU A 48 -1.56 -4.94 -9.22
N LYS A 49 -1.32 -5.88 -10.13
CA LYS A 49 -2.19 -6.09 -11.30
C LYS A 49 -3.51 -6.74 -10.94
N VAL A 50 -3.48 -7.69 -10.01
CA VAL A 50 -4.65 -8.50 -9.62
C VAL A 50 -5.22 -8.01 -8.31
N GLY A 51 -4.54 -7.10 -7.66
CA GLY A 51 -4.63 -6.89 -6.25
C GLY A 51 -5.83 -6.12 -5.75
N THR A 52 -6.23 -6.54 -4.58
CA THR A 52 -7.08 -5.77 -3.70
C THR A 52 -6.30 -4.59 -3.14
N ILE A 53 -6.99 -3.63 -2.55
CA ILE A 53 -6.38 -2.51 -1.82
C ILE A 53 -5.40 -3.00 -0.74
N PHE A 54 -5.67 -4.16 -0.14
CA PHE A 54 -4.82 -4.74 0.90
C PHE A 54 -3.46 -5.17 0.35
N GLU A 55 -3.45 -5.79 -0.82
CA GLU A 55 -2.22 -6.20 -1.49
C GLU A 55 -1.41 -4.97 -1.93
N THR A 56 -2.08 -3.93 -2.41
CA THR A 56 -1.43 -2.67 -2.75
C THR A 56 -0.77 -2.04 -1.52
N ALA A 57 -1.43 -2.10 -0.36
CA ALA A 57 -0.87 -1.61 0.90
C ALA A 57 0.37 -2.39 1.32
N GLU A 58 0.36 -3.72 1.16
CA GLU A 58 1.53 -4.55 1.44
C GLU A 58 2.71 -4.20 0.55
N VAL A 59 2.47 -4.04 -0.75
CA VAL A 59 3.51 -3.67 -1.72
C VAL A 59 4.11 -2.31 -1.35
N LEU A 60 3.28 -1.33 -1.09
CA LEU A 60 3.74 0.01 -0.71
C LEU A 60 4.56 -0.02 0.56
N ARG A 61 4.07 -0.70 1.60
CA ARG A 61 4.78 -0.86 2.87
C ARG A 61 6.17 -1.44 2.66
N ASP A 62 6.24 -2.54 1.93
CA ASP A 62 7.49 -3.26 1.73
C ASP A 62 8.51 -2.44 0.93
N LEU A 63 8.06 -1.73 -0.10
CA LEU A 63 8.93 -0.86 -0.90
C LEU A 63 9.40 0.37 -0.11
N LEU A 64 8.54 0.96 0.71
CA LEU A 64 8.93 2.09 1.56
C LEU A 64 9.99 1.67 2.57
N ARG A 65 9.89 0.47 3.15
CA ARG A 65 10.90 -0.06 4.05
C ARG A 65 12.19 -0.38 3.33
N LEU A 66 12.09 -0.95 2.14
CA LEU A 66 13.25 -1.25 1.33
C LEU A 66 14.05 0.02 1.00
N GLN A 67 13.37 1.12 0.74
CA GLN A 67 13.96 2.42 0.46
C GLN A 67 14.88 2.90 1.59
N HIS A 68 14.60 2.51 2.83
CA HIS A 68 15.45 2.87 3.98
C HIS A 68 16.76 2.06 4.03
N THR A 69 16.81 0.92 3.35
CA THR A 69 17.96 0.02 3.42
C THR A 69 18.84 0.08 2.18
N LYS A 70 18.28 0.50 1.05
CA LYS A 70 19.03 0.60 -0.21
C LYS A 70 18.38 1.62 -1.13
N GLU A 71 19.12 2.05 -2.14
CA GLU A 71 18.58 2.86 -3.21
C GLU A 71 17.74 1.98 -4.13
N LEU A 72 16.52 2.42 -4.42
CA LEU A 72 15.61 1.67 -5.27
C LEU A 72 16.04 1.75 -6.74
N SER A 73 15.92 0.65 -7.47
CA SER A 73 16.08 0.62 -8.90
C SER A 73 14.98 1.41 -9.59
N PHE A 74 15.15 1.70 -10.87
CA PHE A 74 14.11 2.42 -11.65
C PHE A 74 12.77 1.68 -11.62
N GLY A 75 12.78 0.36 -11.82
CA GLY A 75 11.57 -0.46 -11.78
C GLY A 75 10.90 -0.46 -10.42
N GLU A 76 11.71 -0.53 -9.36
CA GLU A 76 11.20 -0.48 -7.98
C GLU A 76 10.58 0.86 -7.64
N ARG A 77 11.19 1.97 -8.07
CA ARG A 77 10.63 3.32 -7.89
C ARG A 77 9.31 3.46 -8.61
N LYS A 78 9.22 2.95 -9.83
CA LYS A 78 8.00 3.01 -10.63
C LYS A 78 6.89 2.22 -9.97
N LEU A 79 7.20 1.04 -9.44
CA LEU A 79 6.25 0.22 -8.70
C LEU A 79 5.78 0.92 -7.43
N LEU A 80 6.70 1.55 -6.69
CA LEU A 80 6.39 2.33 -5.50
C LEU A 80 5.42 3.48 -5.83
N GLU A 81 5.70 4.23 -6.88
CA GLU A 81 4.84 5.34 -7.32
C GLU A 81 3.44 4.87 -7.70
N ASN A 82 3.35 3.76 -8.43
CA ASN A 82 2.06 3.20 -8.82
C ASN A 82 1.26 2.73 -7.60
N ALA A 83 1.88 2.02 -6.69
CA ALA A 83 1.24 1.56 -5.47
C ALA A 83 0.79 2.73 -4.60
N ARG A 84 1.63 3.74 -4.44
CA ARG A 84 1.31 4.93 -3.66
C ARG A 84 0.12 5.67 -4.25
N SER A 85 0.13 5.89 -5.56
CA SER A 85 -0.95 6.60 -6.24
C SER A 85 -2.30 5.89 -6.07
N LEU A 86 -2.32 4.59 -6.28
CA LEU A 86 -3.53 3.78 -6.12
C LEU A 86 -4.06 3.83 -4.70
N LEU A 87 -3.18 3.60 -3.73
CA LEU A 87 -3.57 3.54 -2.32
C LEU A 87 -4.03 4.91 -1.80
N VAL A 88 -3.31 5.96 -2.15
CA VAL A 88 -3.65 7.33 -1.73
C VAL A 88 -5.02 7.74 -2.25
N GLN A 89 -5.32 7.46 -3.51
CA GLN A 89 -6.62 7.78 -4.09
C GLN A 89 -7.76 7.03 -3.39
N GLU A 90 -7.57 5.76 -3.13
CA GLU A 90 -8.56 4.93 -2.44
C GLU A 90 -8.81 5.41 -1.01
N LEU A 91 -7.75 5.68 -0.26
CA LEU A 91 -7.87 6.15 1.12
C LEU A 91 -8.44 7.56 1.21
N ALA A 92 -8.04 8.45 0.30
CA ALA A 92 -8.56 9.81 0.25
C ALA A 92 -10.08 9.80 0.01
N ALA A 93 -10.54 8.96 -0.90
CA ALA A 93 -11.97 8.80 -1.18
C ALA A 93 -12.71 8.18 0.03
N ALA A 94 -12.16 7.13 0.63
CA ALA A 94 -12.80 6.43 1.74
C ALA A 94 -12.90 7.30 2.99
N GLU A 95 -11.90 8.12 3.27
CA GLU A 95 -11.83 8.96 4.47
C GLU A 95 -12.27 10.41 4.23
N ALA A 96 -12.62 10.77 3.00
CA ALA A 96 -12.98 12.13 2.60
C ALA A 96 -11.90 13.13 3.02
N THR A 97 -10.63 12.76 2.82
CA THR A 97 -9.46 13.51 3.24
C THR A 97 -8.61 13.87 2.01
N GLY A 98 -7.82 14.93 2.10
CA GLY A 98 -6.94 15.37 1.03
C GLY A 98 -5.80 14.39 0.76
N ILE A 99 -5.35 14.33 -0.49
CA ILE A 99 -4.27 13.42 -0.93
C ILE A 99 -2.99 13.68 -0.13
N GLU A 100 -2.62 14.94 0.07
CA GLU A 100 -1.40 15.31 0.81
C GLU A 100 -1.42 14.83 2.26
N GLU A 101 -2.59 14.91 2.89
CA GLU A 101 -2.76 14.44 4.27
C GLU A 101 -2.62 12.92 4.35
N ILE A 102 -3.17 12.20 3.38
CA ILE A 102 -3.03 10.74 3.30
C ILE A 102 -1.57 10.35 3.09
N GLU A 103 -0.86 11.02 2.19
CA GLU A 103 0.57 10.76 1.95
C GLU A 103 1.40 10.95 3.21
N ALA A 104 1.16 12.03 3.94
CA ALA A 104 1.85 12.29 5.20
C ALA A 104 1.55 11.20 6.25
N SER A 105 0.29 10.77 6.33
CA SER A 105 -0.14 9.72 7.25
C SER A 105 0.48 8.35 6.91
N ILE A 106 0.62 8.06 5.62
CA ILE A 106 1.29 6.82 5.17
C ILE A 106 2.76 6.83 5.60
N ARG A 107 3.46 7.93 5.37
CA ARG A 107 4.86 8.08 5.79
C ARG A 107 5.03 7.90 7.30
N ALA A 108 4.09 8.41 8.08
CA ALA A 108 4.11 8.27 9.53
C ALA A 108 3.79 6.82 9.97
N ALA A 109 2.94 6.12 9.24
CA ALA A 109 2.54 4.75 9.57
C ALA A 109 3.63 3.72 9.24
N VAL A 110 4.33 3.90 8.12
CA VAL A 110 5.39 3.00 7.67
C VAL A 110 6.74 3.50 8.17
N LYS A 111 7.21 2.94 9.25
CA LYS A 111 8.52 3.27 9.84
C LYS A 111 9.51 2.14 9.70
#